data_8f8d26e65006c5c0967d68f5f970674b
#
_entry.id   8f8d26e65006c5c0967d68f5f970674b
#
_cell.length_a   1.000
_cell.length_b   1.000
_cell.length_c   1.000
_cell.angle_alpha   90.00
_cell.angle_beta   90.00
_cell.angle_gamma   90.00
#
_symmetry.space_group_name_H-M   'P 1'
#
loop_
_entity.id
_entity.type
_entity.pdbx_description
1 polymer ?
#
loop_
_entity_poly.entity_id
_entity_poly.type
_entity_poly.pdbx_seq_one_letter_code
_entity_poly.pdbx_strand_id
1 'polypeptide(L)'
;MHQTGRRTLLRPGREAEYEAVHAAVPQVVLDALRAAGVLRWTIWRDGRSLFHAIDTVAGYDALLAALARLGPLDHAWDAVIADLLEDGQDSDVLLPAVWAMDGSGQGRPADPEAQDAGGPGERRA
;
A
#
# COMPACT_ATOMS: atom_id res chain seq x y z
N MET A 1 -15.11 2.75 -1.92
CA MET A 1 -13.82 2.06 -1.96
C MET A 1 -12.75 3.02 -2.46
N HIS A 2 -11.60 2.99 -1.86
CA HIS A 2 -10.46 3.80 -2.25
C HIS A 2 -9.33 2.89 -2.68
N GLN A 3 -8.65 3.23 -3.77
CA GLN A 3 -7.52 2.45 -4.25
C GLN A 3 -6.25 3.27 -4.13
N THR A 4 -5.20 2.65 -3.61
CA THR A 4 -3.90 3.27 -3.42
C THR A 4 -2.85 2.47 -4.16
N GLY A 5 -2.02 3.15 -4.94
CA GLY A 5 -0.84 2.58 -5.56
C GLY A 5 0.40 2.96 -4.74
N ARG A 6 1.27 1.99 -4.53
CA ARG A 6 2.47 2.20 -3.71
C ARG A 6 3.61 1.39 -4.31
N ARG A 7 4.82 1.93 -4.26
CA ARG A 7 6.00 1.17 -4.65
C ARG A 7 6.97 1.11 -3.50
N THR A 8 7.43 -0.10 -3.18
CA THR A 8 8.52 -0.30 -2.24
C THR A 8 9.69 -0.99 -2.95
N LEU A 9 10.86 -1.01 -2.32
CA LEU A 9 12.05 -1.62 -2.89
C LEU A 9 12.59 -2.70 -1.96
N LEU A 10 12.94 -3.84 -2.56
CA LEU A 10 13.65 -4.91 -1.86
C LEU A 10 15.14 -4.60 -1.79
N ARG A 11 15.78 -5.06 -0.73
CA ARG A 11 17.24 -5.09 -0.70
C ARG A 11 17.75 -6.04 -1.77
N PRO A 12 18.94 -5.79 -2.34
CA PRO A 12 19.46 -6.63 -3.40
C PRO A 12 19.56 -8.09 -2.98
N GLY A 13 19.11 -8.99 -3.86
CA GLY A 13 19.24 -10.43 -3.65
C GLY A 13 18.16 -11.04 -2.75
N ARG A 14 17.16 -10.27 -2.31
CA ARG A 14 16.17 -10.78 -1.38
C ARG A 14 14.83 -11.11 -2.07
N GLU A 15 14.80 -11.16 -3.39
CA GLU A 15 13.56 -11.33 -4.14
C GLU A 15 12.87 -12.65 -3.84
N ALA A 16 13.63 -13.76 -3.90
CA ALA A 16 13.03 -15.08 -3.66
C ALA A 16 12.57 -15.24 -2.21
N GLU A 17 13.31 -14.67 -1.28
CA GLU A 17 12.96 -14.74 0.14
C GLU A 17 11.67 -13.97 0.41
N TYR A 18 11.51 -12.79 -0.20
CA TYR A 18 10.28 -12.01 -0.05
C TYR A 18 9.05 -12.80 -0.52
N GLU A 19 9.18 -13.45 -1.68
CA GLU A 19 8.08 -14.26 -2.21
C GLU A 19 7.76 -15.44 -1.31
N ALA A 20 8.79 -16.10 -0.78
CA ALA A 20 8.59 -17.23 0.12
C ALA A 20 7.90 -16.81 1.42
N VAL A 21 8.28 -15.66 1.97
CA VAL A 21 7.68 -15.14 3.20
C VAL A 21 6.20 -14.81 2.98
N HIS A 22 5.87 -14.21 1.83
CA HIS A 22 4.49 -13.84 1.53
C HIS A 22 3.60 -15.02 1.15
N ALA A 23 4.17 -16.19 0.92
CA ALA A 23 3.36 -17.37 0.67
C ALA A 23 2.59 -17.81 1.93
N ALA A 24 3.00 -17.32 3.10
CA ALA A 24 2.41 -17.74 4.37
C ALA A 24 2.32 -16.54 5.33
N VAL A 25 1.57 -15.52 4.95
CA VAL A 25 1.32 -14.37 5.83
C VAL A 25 0.56 -14.83 7.07
N PRO A 26 1.00 -14.47 8.28
CA PRO A 26 0.31 -14.91 9.50
C PRO A 26 -1.16 -14.47 9.51
N GLN A 27 -2.02 -15.33 10.01
CA GLN A 27 -3.46 -15.06 10.04
C GLN A 27 -3.78 -13.81 10.86
N VAL A 28 -3.03 -13.58 11.96
CA VAL A 28 -3.24 -12.39 12.80
C VAL A 28 -3.02 -11.10 11.99
N VAL A 29 -2.06 -11.11 11.07
CA VAL A 29 -1.79 -9.96 10.19
C VAL A 29 -2.95 -9.76 9.22
N LEU A 30 -3.40 -10.84 8.57
CA LEU A 30 -4.54 -10.76 7.64
C LEU A 30 -5.79 -10.23 8.33
N ASP A 31 -6.08 -10.75 9.52
CA ASP A 31 -7.28 -10.36 10.26
C ASP A 31 -7.22 -8.89 10.66
N ALA A 32 -6.04 -8.43 11.10
CA ALA A 32 -5.85 -7.04 11.49
C ALA A 32 -6.00 -6.09 10.30
N LEU A 33 -5.46 -6.47 9.14
CA LEU A 33 -5.59 -5.65 7.94
C LEU A 33 -7.05 -5.53 7.51
N ARG A 34 -7.78 -6.64 7.55
CA ARG A 34 -9.22 -6.61 7.23
C ARG A 34 -9.99 -5.75 8.23
N ALA A 35 -9.70 -5.89 9.51
CA ALA A 35 -10.36 -5.09 10.54
C ALA A 35 -10.04 -3.60 10.38
N ALA A 36 -8.86 -3.28 9.88
CA ALA A 36 -8.45 -1.90 9.65
C ALA A 36 -9.00 -1.31 8.35
N GLY A 37 -9.70 -2.10 7.54
CA GLY A 37 -10.38 -1.60 6.36
C GLY A 37 -9.81 -2.04 5.02
N VAL A 38 -8.90 -2.99 4.99
CA VAL A 38 -8.39 -3.51 3.72
C VAL A 38 -9.41 -4.44 3.09
N LEU A 39 -9.77 -4.13 1.85
CA LEU A 39 -10.68 -4.96 1.05
C LEU A 39 -9.88 -5.90 0.15
N ARG A 40 -8.78 -5.41 -0.39
CA ARG A 40 -7.91 -6.18 -1.27
C ARG A 40 -6.53 -5.54 -1.27
N TRP A 41 -5.51 -6.38 -1.30
CA TRP A 41 -4.12 -5.91 -1.40
C TRP A 41 -3.39 -6.87 -2.31
N THR A 42 -2.92 -6.36 -3.44
CA THR A 42 -2.16 -7.15 -4.40
C THR A 42 -0.77 -6.54 -4.54
N ILE A 43 0.25 -7.38 -4.61
CA ILE A 43 1.62 -6.95 -4.79
C ILE A 43 2.18 -7.62 -6.04
N TRP A 44 2.72 -6.81 -6.95
CA TRP A 44 3.48 -7.31 -8.10
C TRP A 44 4.93 -6.97 -7.91
N ARG A 45 5.80 -7.80 -8.45
CA ARG A 45 7.23 -7.58 -8.37
C ARG A 45 7.84 -7.43 -9.77
N ASP A 46 8.72 -6.45 -9.91
CA ASP A 46 9.57 -6.28 -11.09
C ASP A 46 10.99 -6.07 -10.57
N GLY A 47 11.80 -7.13 -10.63
CA GLY A 47 13.13 -7.07 -10.01
C GLY A 47 13.01 -6.80 -8.52
N ARG A 48 13.61 -5.73 -8.06
CA ARG A 48 13.54 -5.30 -6.66
C ARG A 48 12.35 -4.39 -6.38
N SER A 49 11.63 -3.98 -7.39
CA SER A 49 10.49 -3.08 -7.23
C SER A 49 9.23 -3.87 -6.91
N LEU A 50 8.54 -3.46 -5.86
CA LEU A 50 7.26 -4.04 -5.47
C LEU A 50 6.19 -2.99 -5.69
N PHE A 51 5.17 -3.34 -6.47
CA PHE A 51 4.07 -2.45 -6.77
C PHE A 51 2.83 -2.97 -6.05
N HIS A 52 2.24 -2.13 -5.21
CA HIS A 52 1.09 -2.49 -4.40
C HIS A 52 -0.15 -1.80 -4.93
N ALA A 53 -1.23 -2.56 -5.06
CA ALA A 53 -2.56 -2.00 -5.24
C ALA A 53 -3.36 -2.34 -3.99
N ILE A 54 -3.82 -1.32 -3.28
CA ILE A 54 -4.46 -1.49 -1.98
C ILE A 54 -5.84 -0.85 -2.04
N ASP A 55 -6.86 -1.68 -1.93
CA ASP A 55 -8.24 -1.22 -1.91
C ASP A 55 -8.71 -1.18 -0.47
N THR A 56 -9.23 -0.03 -0.03
CA THR A 56 -9.66 0.17 1.34
C THR A 56 -11.06 0.76 1.40
N VAL A 57 -11.70 0.60 2.56
CA VAL A 57 -13.03 1.16 2.80
C VAL A 57 -12.98 2.68 2.87
N ALA A 58 -12.01 3.23 3.62
CA ALA A 58 -12.02 4.65 3.98
C ALA A 58 -10.77 5.41 3.55
N GLY A 59 -9.89 4.80 2.75
CA GLY A 59 -8.68 5.44 2.26
C GLY A 59 -7.43 4.96 2.98
N TYR A 60 -6.28 5.24 2.37
CA TYR A 60 -5.00 4.76 2.89
C TYR A 60 -4.63 5.43 4.21
N ASP A 61 -4.91 6.73 4.35
CA ASP A 61 -4.63 7.44 5.61
C ASP A 61 -5.42 6.85 6.76
N ALA A 62 -6.69 6.49 6.52
CA ALA A 62 -7.51 5.85 7.53
C ALA A 62 -6.97 4.47 7.89
N LEU A 63 -6.47 3.73 6.90
CA LEU A 63 -5.84 2.44 7.14
C LEU A 63 -4.61 2.60 8.03
N LEU A 64 -3.73 3.55 7.71
CA LEU A 64 -2.52 3.77 8.51
C LEU A 64 -2.86 4.18 9.94
N ALA A 65 -3.87 5.03 10.12
CA ALA A 65 -4.31 5.44 11.45
C ALA A 65 -4.85 4.25 12.24
N ALA A 66 -5.63 3.38 11.60
CA ALA A 66 -6.17 2.19 12.26
C ALA A 66 -5.06 1.23 12.67
N LEU A 67 -4.07 1.02 11.80
CA LEU A 67 -2.94 0.15 12.12
C LEU A 67 -2.09 0.73 13.24
N ALA A 68 -1.91 2.04 13.26
CA ALA A 68 -1.16 2.70 14.35
C ALA A 68 -1.84 2.49 15.69
N ARG A 69 -3.17 2.51 15.73
CA ARG A 69 -3.91 2.27 16.97
C ARG A 69 -3.79 0.83 17.44
N LEU A 70 -3.66 -0.11 16.53
CA LEU A 70 -3.50 -1.52 16.89
C LEU A 70 -2.10 -1.83 17.42
N GLY A 71 -1.12 -1.02 17.02
CA GLY A 71 0.27 -1.29 17.34
C GLY A 71 0.84 -2.44 16.50
N PRO A 72 1.99 -3.00 16.90
CA PRO A 72 2.59 -4.09 16.14
C PRO A 72 1.66 -5.29 16.04
N LEU A 73 1.48 -5.81 14.82
CA LEU A 73 0.56 -6.91 14.57
C LEU A 73 1.20 -8.26 14.90
N ASP A 74 2.47 -8.41 14.54
CA ASP A 74 3.25 -9.63 14.75
C ASP A 74 4.71 -9.22 14.69
N HIS A 75 5.38 -9.23 15.84
CA HIS A 75 6.77 -8.75 15.92
C HIS A 75 7.71 -9.52 15.00
N ALA A 76 7.54 -10.84 14.90
CA ALA A 76 8.40 -11.66 14.07
C ALA A 76 8.19 -11.34 12.58
N TRP A 77 6.93 -11.20 12.18
CA TRP A 77 6.58 -10.84 10.79
C TRP A 77 7.12 -9.46 10.44
N ASP A 78 6.87 -8.47 11.31
CA ASP A 78 7.30 -7.10 11.08
C ASP A 78 8.82 -7.02 10.94
N ALA A 79 9.56 -7.76 11.76
CA ALA A 79 11.02 -7.76 11.71
C ALA A 79 11.53 -8.39 10.42
N VAL A 80 10.92 -9.48 9.97
CA VAL A 80 11.30 -10.15 8.72
C VAL A 80 11.07 -9.22 7.54
N ILE A 81 9.90 -8.59 7.47
CA ILE A 81 9.59 -7.69 6.36
C ILE A 81 10.53 -6.48 6.36
N ALA A 82 10.79 -5.90 7.51
CA ALA A 82 11.69 -4.75 7.60
C ALA A 82 13.11 -5.11 7.13
N ASP A 83 13.55 -6.34 7.42
CA ASP A 83 14.88 -6.79 7.00
C ASP A 83 14.99 -6.99 5.49
N LEU A 84 13.87 -7.28 4.82
CA LEU A 84 13.86 -7.51 3.37
C LEU A 84 13.79 -6.23 2.57
N LEU A 85 13.29 -5.14 3.15
CA LEU A 85 13.02 -3.91 2.42
C LEU A 85 14.14 -2.89 2.60
N GLU A 86 14.38 -2.11 1.54
CA GLU A 86 15.23 -0.93 1.65
C GLU A 86 14.58 0.11 2.53
N ASP A 87 15.39 0.92 3.22
CA ASP A 87 14.90 1.96 4.11
C ASP A 87 15.34 3.36 3.68
N GLY A 88 15.78 3.51 2.44
CA GLY A 88 16.18 4.80 1.91
C GLY A 88 15.01 5.73 1.64
N GLN A 89 15.32 6.97 1.33
CA GLN A 89 14.32 8.03 1.17
C GLN A 89 13.31 7.72 0.08
N ASP A 90 13.75 7.11 -1.01
CA ASP A 90 12.89 6.81 -2.15
C ASP A 90 12.44 5.36 -2.20
N SER A 91 12.59 4.62 -1.10
CA SER A 91 12.32 3.20 -1.07
C SER A 91 10.84 2.86 -0.84
N ASP A 92 10.02 3.85 -0.51
CA ASP A 92 8.60 3.64 -0.20
C ASP A 92 7.85 4.91 -0.60
N VAL A 93 7.15 4.86 -1.71
CA VAL A 93 6.47 6.03 -2.26
C VAL A 93 5.04 5.68 -2.65
N LEU A 94 4.14 6.64 -2.45
CA LEU A 94 2.79 6.55 -2.99
C LEU A 94 2.82 7.00 -4.45
N LEU A 95 2.08 6.28 -5.28
CA LEU A 95 2.03 6.55 -6.71
C LEU A 95 0.78 7.37 -7.03
N PRO A 96 0.93 8.52 -7.71
CA PRO A 96 -0.25 9.27 -8.12
C PRO A 96 -0.98 8.50 -9.23
N ALA A 97 -2.29 8.33 -9.05
CA ALA A 97 -3.11 7.73 -10.10
C ALA A 97 -3.36 8.75 -11.18
N VAL A 98 -3.04 8.40 -12.43
CA VAL A 98 -3.18 9.32 -13.54
C VAL A 98 -4.42 9.06 -14.37
N TRP A 99 -4.99 7.85 -14.25
CA TRP A 99 -6.21 7.49 -14.97
C TRP A 99 -6.80 6.24 -14.37
N ALA A 100 -8.12 6.17 -14.34
CA ALA A 100 -8.86 4.99 -13.96
C ALA A 100 -10.18 4.95 -14.70
N MET A 101 -10.71 3.74 -14.90
CA MET A 101 -12.04 3.56 -15.44
C MET A 101 -12.76 2.47 -14.65
N ASP A 102 -14.08 2.51 -14.70
CA ASP A 102 -14.91 1.43 -14.20
C ASP A 102 -16.10 1.26 -15.13
N GLY A 103 -17.11 0.52 -14.73
CA GLY A 103 -18.27 0.29 -15.56
C GLY A 103 -19.11 1.53 -15.82
N SER A 104 -18.90 2.61 -15.09
CA SER A 104 -19.69 3.82 -15.22
C SER A 104 -18.94 4.98 -15.86
N GLY A 105 -17.59 4.92 -16.00
CA GLY A 105 -16.87 6.01 -16.61
C GLY A 105 -15.37 5.92 -16.43
N GLN A 106 -14.70 7.03 -16.72
CA GLN A 106 -13.25 7.11 -16.63
C GLN A 106 -12.83 8.51 -16.21
N GLY A 107 -11.57 8.62 -15.79
CA GLY A 107 -10.97 9.89 -15.45
C GLY A 107 -9.80 9.72 -14.50
N ARG A 108 -9.30 10.84 -14.01
CA ARG A 108 -8.26 10.84 -13.01
C ARG A 108 -8.92 10.74 -11.63
N PRO A 109 -8.58 9.71 -10.83
CA PRO A 109 -9.15 9.63 -9.49
C PRO A 109 -8.74 10.83 -8.63
N ALA A 110 -9.58 11.19 -7.68
CA ALA A 110 -9.26 12.24 -6.73
C ALA A 110 -8.10 11.79 -5.85
N ASP A 111 -7.17 12.73 -5.60
CA ASP A 111 -6.04 12.53 -4.71
C ASP A 111 -6.44 13.04 -3.32
N PRO A 112 -6.48 12.18 -2.30
CA PRO A 112 -6.86 12.64 -0.96
C PRO A 112 -5.99 13.78 -0.45
N GLU A 113 -4.69 13.76 -0.73
CA GLU A 113 -3.81 14.85 -0.31
C GLU A 113 -4.12 16.14 -1.03
N ALA A 114 -4.45 16.05 -2.31
CA ALA A 114 -4.84 17.22 -3.06
C ALA A 114 -6.13 17.83 -2.52
N GLN A 115 -7.08 16.99 -2.12
CA GLN A 115 -8.32 17.49 -1.53
C GLN A 115 -8.05 18.20 -0.21
N ASP A 116 -7.17 17.64 0.62
CA ASP A 116 -6.81 18.27 1.88
C ASP A 116 -6.06 19.57 1.68
N ALA A 117 -5.30 19.69 0.62
CA ALA A 117 -4.53 20.89 0.33
C ALA A 117 -5.38 22.04 -0.15
N GLY A 118 -6.67 21.84 -0.41
CA GLY A 118 -7.56 22.96 -0.68
C GLY A 118 -8.11 22.95 -2.07
N GLY A 119 -7.78 23.93 -2.88
CA GLY A 119 -8.48 24.19 -4.11
C GLY A 119 -8.52 23.03 -5.07
N PRO A 120 -9.67 22.46 -5.34
CA PRO A 120 -9.76 21.36 -6.30
C PRO A 120 -9.41 21.79 -7.72
N GLY A 121 -9.60 23.03 -8.04
CA GLY A 121 -9.31 23.51 -9.40
C GLY A 121 -7.85 23.50 -9.75
N GLU A 122 -6.98 23.45 -8.77
CA GLU A 122 -5.57 23.39 -9.04
C GLU A 122 -5.09 22.03 -9.47
N ARG A 123 -5.89 21.03 -9.26
CA ARG A 123 -5.51 19.69 -9.66
C ARG A 123 -5.96 19.49 -11.08
N ARG A 124 -5.06 19.10 -11.91
CA ARG A 124 -5.48 18.77 -13.23
C ARG A 124 -5.29 17.34 -13.47
N ALA A 125 -5.99 16.92 -14.42
CA ALA A 125 -5.92 15.53 -14.82
C ALA A 125 -4.58 15.19 -15.42
#